data_45e2975d706765a22d6217f5eff935d5
#
_entry.id   45e2975d706765a22d6217f5eff935d5
#
_cell.length_a   1.000
_cell.length_b   1.000
_cell.length_c   1.000
_cell.angle_alpha   90.00
_cell.angle_beta   90.00
_cell.angle_gamma   90.00
#
_symmetry.space_group_name_H-M   'P 1'
#
loop_
_entity.id
_entity.type
_entity.pdbx_description
1 polymer ?
#
loop_
_entity_poly.entity_id
_entity_poly.type
_entity_poly.pdbx_seq_one_letter_code
_entity_poly.pdbx_strand_id
1 'polypeptide(L)'
;VMAHFGSDVVCISPAALRMPEGVLQQVRAAGRTATETDDLAGAMAEVDVLYMTRIQRERFPSEEAYLAVKGCCNLTPELMTLGKEGLRVLHPLPRVDEIDPGVDVDRRAAYFRQAAGGVPVRMALIALLLGVYREGKCVEDAPPAPAPTASDQHCTNPKCITSTEAHLPPLCHEHEGQRTCAYCEMGL
;
A
#
# COMPACT_ATOMS: atom_id res chain seq x y z
N VAL A 1 8.98 -1.70 -3.39
CA VAL A 1 9.27 -0.32 -2.93
C VAL A 1 10.38 -0.34 -1.89
N MET A 2 10.21 -0.96 -0.71
CA MET A 2 11.20 -0.91 0.40
C MET A 2 12.58 -1.40 -0.01
N ALA A 3 12.68 -2.47 -0.82
CA ALA A 3 13.95 -2.97 -1.32
C ALA A 3 14.73 -1.94 -2.17
N HIS A 4 14.05 -1.06 -2.92
CA HIS A 4 14.69 0.01 -3.69
C HIS A 4 15.32 1.08 -2.78
N PHE A 5 14.86 1.20 -1.55
CA PHE A 5 15.45 2.09 -0.54
C PHE A 5 16.46 1.39 0.37
N GLY A 6 16.90 0.19 -0.02
CA GLY A 6 17.96 -0.53 0.69
C GLY A 6 17.50 -1.24 1.97
N SER A 7 16.19 -1.48 2.14
CA SER A 7 15.67 -2.17 3.32
C SER A 7 15.63 -3.68 3.11
N ASP A 8 16.07 -4.43 4.13
CA ASP A 8 15.80 -5.84 4.27
C ASP A 8 14.34 -6.05 4.74
N VAL A 9 13.76 -7.20 4.45
CA VAL A 9 12.33 -7.45 4.70
C VAL A 9 12.16 -8.76 5.48
N VAL A 10 11.45 -8.70 6.59
CA VAL A 10 10.97 -9.86 7.33
C VAL A 10 9.45 -9.92 7.18
N CYS A 11 8.92 -10.95 6.55
CA CYS A 11 7.48 -11.16 6.44
C CYS A 11 7.03 -12.04 7.60
N ILE A 12 6.15 -11.52 8.45
CA ILE A 12 5.65 -12.22 9.64
C ILE A 12 4.21 -12.62 9.36
N SER A 13 3.95 -13.91 9.20
CA SER A 13 2.61 -14.42 8.92
C SER A 13 2.52 -15.93 9.19
N PRO A 14 1.32 -16.44 9.51
CA PRO A 14 1.10 -17.90 9.57
C PRO A 14 1.30 -18.53 8.18
N ALA A 15 1.56 -19.83 8.15
CA ALA A 15 1.85 -20.57 6.92
C ALA A 15 0.78 -20.39 5.81
N ALA A 16 -0.49 -20.21 6.21
CA ALA A 16 -1.60 -20.01 5.28
C ALA A 16 -1.60 -18.62 4.58
N LEU A 17 -0.82 -17.66 5.09
CA LEU A 17 -0.79 -16.27 4.61
C LEU A 17 0.61 -15.83 4.16
N ARG A 18 1.46 -16.77 3.77
CA ARG A 18 2.81 -16.47 3.31
C ARG A 18 2.83 -15.58 2.08
N MET A 19 3.90 -14.82 1.97
CA MET A 19 4.12 -13.95 0.82
C MET A 19 4.36 -14.80 -0.44
N PRO A 20 3.75 -14.45 -1.60
CA PRO A 20 4.06 -15.12 -2.85
C PRO A 20 5.57 -15.08 -3.15
N GLU A 21 6.17 -16.22 -3.50
CA GLU A 21 7.62 -16.36 -3.72
C GLU A 21 8.15 -15.36 -4.76
N GLY A 22 7.37 -15.04 -5.81
CA GLY A 22 7.78 -14.03 -6.79
C GLY A 22 8.02 -12.63 -6.22
N VAL A 23 7.35 -12.27 -5.11
CA VAL A 23 7.58 -11.00 -4.41
C VAL A 23 8.89 -11.06 -3.62
N LEU A 24 9.15 -12.17 -2.92
CA LEU A 24 10.41 -12.38 -2.19
C LEU A 24 11.61 -12.39 -3.13
N GLN A 25 11.46 -13.01 -4.31
CA GLN A 25 12.50 -13.02 -5.35
C GLN A 25 12.81 -11.60 -5.86
N GLN A 26 11.81 -10.73 -6.02
CA GLN A 26 12.05 -9.34 -6.40
C GLN A 26 12.87 -8.58 -5.34
N VAL A 27 12.64 -8.83 -4.06
CA VAL A 27 13.43 -8.23 -2.97
C VAL A 27 14.88 -8.73 -3.04
N ARG A 28 15.06 -10.05 -3.21
CA ARG A 28 16.40 -10.67 -3.30
C ARG A 28 17.14 -10.22 -4.56
N ALA A 29 16.46 -10.07 -5.69
CA ALA A 29 17.02 -9.54 -6.94
C ALA A 29 17.49 -8.08 -6.81
N ALA A 30 16.90 -7.31 -5.91
CA ALA A 30 17.37 -5.97 -5.56
C ALA A 30 18.57 -5.97 -4.59
N GLY A 31 19.18 -7.12 -4.33
CA GLY A 31 20.35 -7.28 -3.44
C GLY A 31 20.00 -7.15 -1.95
N ARG A 32 18.76 -7.42 -1.56
CA ARG A 32 18.30 -7.34 -0.16
C ARG A 32 17.87 -8.70 0.35
N THR A 33 17.85 -8.86 1.69
CA THR A 33 17.35 -10.09 2.29
C THR A 33 15.82 -10.06 2.39
N ALA A 34 15.20 -11.22 2.18
CA ALA A 34 13.77 -11.44 2.38
C ALA A 34 13.60 -12.77 3.11
N THR A 35 13.15 -12.69 4.35
CA THR A 35 12.88 -13.84 5.23
C THR A 35 11.42 -13.93 5.61
N GLU A 36 10.96 -15.11 5.97
CA GLU A 36 9.62 -15.35 6.46
C GLU A 36 9.65 -16.08 7.81
N THR A 37 8.80 -15.67 8.72
CA THR A 37 8.62 -16.30 10.03
C THR A 37 7.16 -16.17 10.48
N ASP A 38 6.74 -16.98 11.42
CA ASP A 38 5.49 -16.82 12.17
C ASP A 38 5.76 -16.32 13.61
N ASP A 39 7.02 -16.15 13.98
CA ASP A 39 7.46 -15.67 15.29
C ASP A 39 7.56 -14.14 15.30
N LEU A 40 6.45 -13.46 15.69
CA LEU A 40 6.44 -12.01 15.88
C LEU A 40 7.38 -11.60 17.03
N ALA A 41 7.39 -12.37 18.13
CA ALA A 41 8.19 -12.02 19.31
C ALA A 41 9.70 -12.05 19.00
N GLY A 42 10.17 -13.08 18.30
CA GLY A 42 11.56 -13.16 17.86
C GLY A 42 11.95 -12.02 16.91
N ALA A 43 11.07 -11.66 15.98
CA ALA A 43 11.32 -10.59 15.03
C ALA A 43 11.38 -9.19 15.68
N MET A 44 10.70 -8.96 16.81
CA MET A 44 10.65 -7.65 17.49
C MET A 44 12.03 -7.11 17.85
N ALA A 45 12.95 -7.99 18.24
CA ALA A 45 14.32 -7.60 18.62
C ALA A 45 15.21 -7.20 17.43
N GLU A 46 14.83 -7.60 16.21
CA GLU A 46 15.67 -7.45 15.02
C GLU A 46 15.24 -6.29 14.13
N VAL A 47 13.93 -6.00 14.05
CA VAL A 47 13.38 -5.02 13.13
C VAL A 47 13.51 -3.59 13.64
N ASP A 48 13.67 -2.63 12.72
CA ASP A 48 13.67 -1.20 13.02
C ASP A 48 12.29 -0.58 12.76
N VAL A 49 11.52 -1.19 11.86
CA VAL A 49 10.14 -0.81 11.54
C VAL A 49 9.27 -2.07 11.54
N LEU A 50 8.22 -2.06 12.36
CA LEU A 50 7.15 -3.05 12.33
C LEU A 50 5.93 -2.45 11.64
N TYR A 51 5.61 -2.95 10.44
CA TYR A 51 4.43 -2.52 9.71
C TYR A 51 3.31 -3.54 9.92
N MET A 52 2.38 -3.23 10.82
CA MET A 52 1.22 -4.06 11.13
C MET A 52 0.14 -3.90 10.06
N THR A 53 -0.56 -4.97 9.77
CA THR A 53 -1.72 -4.96 8.88
C THR A 53 -2.84 -5.84 9.43
N ARG A 54 -4.05 -5.47 9.12
CA ARG A 54 -5.24 -6.25 9.45
C ARG A 54 -5.30 -7.54 8.61
N ILE A 55 -5.69 -8.65 9.22
CA ILE A 55 -6.11 -9.84 8.49
C ILE A 55 -7.51 -9.58 7.93
N GLN A 56 -7.64 -9.55 6.61
CA GLN A 56 -8.87 -9.16 5.91
C GLN A 56 -9.82 -10.37 5.82
N ARG A 57 -10.81 -10.45 6.72
CA ARG A 57 -11.82 -11.52 6.76
C ARG A 57 -12.50 -11.75 5.40
N GLU A 58 -12.78 -10.67 4.68
CA GLU A 58 -13.42 -10.65 3.38
C GLU A 58 -12.65 -11.38 2.26
N ARG A 59 -11.40 -11.75 2.50
CA ARG A 59 -10.55 -12.49 1.54
C ARG A 59 -10.52 -14.00 1.79
N PHE A 60 -11.14 -14.47 2.87
CA PHE A 60 -11.15 -15.90 3.19
C PHE A 60 -12.36 -16.58 2.58
N PRO A 61 -12.19 -17.84 2.12
CA PRO A 61 -13.29 -18.62 1.52
C PRO A 61 -14.36 -19.02 2.54
N SER A 62 -14.03 -19.09 3.83
CA SER A 62 -14.96 -19.40 4.91
C SER A 62 -14.58 -18.71 6.22
N GLU A 63 -15.54 -18.65 7.14
CA GLU A 63 -15.34 -18.12 8.50
C GLU A 63 -14.32 -18.95 9.29
N GLU A 64 -14.38 -20.27 9.17
CA GLU A 64 -13.47 -21.19 9.86
C GLU A 64 -12.02 -20.94 9.45
N ALA A 65 -11.77 -20.74 8.15
CA ALA A 65 -10.45 -20.43 7.62
C ALA A 65 -9.91 -19.10 8.18
N TYR A 66 -10.76 -18.09 8.34
CA TYR A 66 -10.39 -16.82 8.96
C TYR A 66 -10.09 -17.00 10.46
N LEU A 67 -10.97 -17.69 11.19
CA LEU A 67 -10.82 -17.92 12.64
C LEU A 67 -9.56 -18.71 12.99
N ALA A 68 -9.11 -19.60 12.11
CA ALA A 68 -7.88 -20.37 12.28
C ALA A 68 -6.60 -19.49 12.34
N VAL A 69 -6.64 -18.30 11.76
CA VAL A 69 -5.49 -17.35 11.72
C VAL A 69 -5.75 -16.05 12.46
N LYS A 70 -6.99 -15.83 12.90
CA LYS A 70 -7.33 -14.64 13.68
C LYS A 70 -6.50 -14.57 14.95
N GLY A 71 -5.91 -13.41 15.21
CA GLY A 71 -5.13 -13.16 16.42
C GLY A 71 -3.71 -13.75 16.44
N CYS A 72 -3.26 -14.39 15.35
CA CYS A 72 -1.91 -14.98 15.29
C CYS A 72 -0.77 -13.98 15.42
N CYS A 73 -1.01 -12.72 15.12
CA CYS A 73 0.00 -11.68 15.07
C CYS A 73 -0.48 -10.40 15.77
N ASN A 74 -1.09 -10.52 16.95
CA ASN A 74 -1.54 -9.36 17.70
C ASN A 74 -0.38 -8.71 18.45
N LEU A 75 -0.22 -7.41 18.27
CA LEU A 75 0.78 -6.62 18.97
C LEU A 75 0.23 -6.15 20.32
N THR A 76 0.92 -6.50 21.40
CA THR A 76 0.56 -6.13 22.78
C THR A 76 1.63 -5.27 23.43
N PRO A 77 1.33 -4.58 24.56
CA PRO A 77 2.34 -3.85 25.33
C PRO A 77 3.50 -4.73 25.78
N GLU A 78 3.28 -6.00 26.09
CA GLU A 78 4.32 -6.95 26.51
C GLU A 78 5.29 -7.22 25.34
N LEU A 79 4.77 -7.45 24.13
CA LEU A 79 5.60 -7.63 22.94
C LEU A 79 6.41 -6.36 22.61
N MET A 80 5.85 -5.18 22.87
CA MET A 80 6.57 -3.92 22.69
C MET A 80 7.84 -3.86 23.56
N THR A 81 7.87 -4.53 24.72
CA THR A 81 9.07 -4.56 25.58
C THR A 81 10.26 -5.29 24.94
N LEU A 82 10.00 -6.19 23.98
CA LEU A 82 11.03 -6.93 23.26
C LEU A 82 11.65 -6.12 22.11
N GLY A 83 10.96 -5.08 21.67
CA GLY A 83 11.39 -4.27 20.54
C GLY A 83 12.48 -3.27 20.89
N LYS A 84 13.32 -2.94 19.91
CA LYS A 84 14.37 -1.90 20.05
C LYS A 84 13.79 -0.58 20.53
N GLU A 85 14.60 0.20 21.22
CA GLU A 85 14.23 1.56 21.64
C GLU A 85 13.87 2.46 20.43
N GLY A 86 14.58 2.29 19.34
CA GLY A 86 14.38 3.01 18.07
C GLY A 86 13.25 2.48 17.19
N LEU A 87 12.64 1.34 17.51
CA LEU A 87 11.56 0.74 16.73
C LEU A 87 10.46 1.77 16.40
N ARG A 88 9.87 1.64 15.22
CA ARG A 88 8.65 2.38 14.83
C ARG A 88 7.58 1.41 14.40
N VAL A 89 6.41 1.51 15.03
CA VAL A 89 5.23 0.71 14.68
C VAL A 89 4.35 1.53 13.75
N LEU A 90 4.06 0.97 12.59
CA LEU A 90 3.22 1.54 11.55
C LEU A 90 1.97 0.68 11.34
N HIS A 91 0.89 1.29 10.90
CA HIS A 91 -0.36 0.64 10.52
C HIS A 91 -1.17 1.55 9.60
N PRO A 92 -1.77 1.05 8.50
CA PRO A 92 -2.54 1.89 7.58
C PRO A 92 -3.85 2.43 8.16
N LEU A 93 -4.33 1.88 9.29
CA LEU A 93 -5.62 2.15 9.89
C LEU A 93 -6.83 1.96 8.92
N PRO A 94 -8.05 1.69 9.40
CA PRO A 94 -8.37 1.44 10.81
C PRO A 94 -7.87 0.08 11.30
N ARG A 95 -7.51 -0.02 12.58
CA ARG A 95 -7.25 -1.30 13.24
C ARG A 95 -8.53 -1.90 13.81
N VAL A 96 -8.52 -3.20 14.07
CA VAL A 96 -9.59 -3.93 14.76
C VAL A 96 -9.07 -4.52 16.08
N ASP A 97 -8.34 -5.63 16.01
CA ASP A 97 -7.81 -6.37 17.15
C ASP A 97 -6.31 -6.70 17.03
N GLU A 98 -5.68 -6.35 15.92
CA GLU A 98 -4.27 -6.67 15.62
C GLU A 98 -3.27 -5.80 16.40
N ILE A 99 -3.70 -4.68 16.99
CA ILE A 99 -2.90 -3.86 17.90
C ILE A 99 -3.75 -3.56 19.13
N ASP A 100 -3.27 -3.98 20.30
CA ASP A 100 -3.89 -3.66 21.57
C ASP A 100 -3.91 -2.15 21.83
N PRO A 101 -5.02 -1.56 22.30
CA PRO A 101 -5.09 -0.14 22.64
C PRO A 101 -4.02 0.34 23.63
N GLY A 102 -3.52 -0.53 24.49
CA GLY A 102 -2.42 -0.23 25.41
C GLY A 102 -1.11 0.14 24.72
N VAL A 103 -0.94 -0.21 23.43
CA VAL A 103 0.24 0.19 22.64
C VAL A 103 0.19 1.66 22.25
N ASP A 104 -0.99 2.32 22.24
CA ASP A 104 -1.16 3.70 21.78
C ASP A 104 -0.34 4.72 22.55
N VAL A 105 -0.07 4.44 23.82
CA VAL A 105 0.70 5.33 24.70
C VAL A 105 2.22 5.15 24.54
N ASP A 106 2.66 4.12 23.80
CA ASP A 106 4.09 3.91 23.54
C ASP A 106 4.59 4.93 22.52
N ARG A 107 5.71 5.60 22.82
CA ARG A 107 6.34 6.60 21.92
C ARG A 107 6.75 6.06 20.56
N ARG A 108 6.88 4.75 20.43
CA ARG A 108 7.22 4.03 19.20
C ARG A 108 6.00 3.79 18.31
N ALA A 109 4.77 3.93 18.84
CA ALA A 109 3.54 3.88 18.06
C ALA A 109 3.44 5.10 17.13
N ALA A 110 3.69 4.89 15.85
CA ALA A 110 3.75 5.97 14.85
C ALA A 110 2.55 5.99 13.89
N TYR A 111 1.65 5.03 13.99
CA TYR A 111 0.54 4.85 13.04
C TYR A 111 -0.46 6.00 13.00
N PHE A 112 -0.72 6.71 14.10
CA PHE A 112 -1.59 7.89 14.06
C PHE A 112 -0.92 9.05 13.30
N ARG A 113 0.38 9.26 13.51
CA ARG A 113 1.15 10.27 12.75
C ARG A 113 1.25 9.88 11.27
N GLN A 114 1.44 8.59 11.00
CA GLN A 114 1.41 8.06 9.64
C GLN A 114 0.08 8.36 8.94
N ALA A 115 -1.04 8.09 9.60
CA ALA A 115 -2.38 8.36 9.07
C ALA A 115 -2.60 9.85 8.80
N ALA A 116 -2.21 10.71 9.76
CA ALA A 116 -2.27 12.17 9.58
C ALA A 116 -1.42 12.65 8.40
N GLY A 117 -0.22 12.06 8.20
CA GLY A 117 0.65 12.34 7.06
C GLY A 117 0.06 11.92 5.71
N GLY A 118 -0.93 11.04 5.70
CA GLY A 118 -1.56 10.57 4.46
C GLY A 118 -2.27 11.67 3.67
N VAL A 119 -2.82 12.68 4.33
CA VAL A 119 -3.49 13.82 3.66
C VAL A 119 -2.49 14.66 2.88
N PRO A 120 -1.45 15.25 3.49
CA PRO A 120 -0.49 16.07 2.74
C PRO A 120 0.26 15.28 1.66
N VAL A 121 0.54 14.00 1.87
CA VAL A 121 1.17 13.15 0.83
C VAL A 121 0.25 13.00 -0.38
N ARG A 122 -1.04 12.74 -0.18
CA ARG A 122 -2.01 12.67 -1.29
C ARG A 122 -2.16 14.01 -2.00
N MET A 123 -2.21 15.11 -1.25
CA MET A 123 -2.24 16.46 -1.83
C MET A 123 -1.01 16.71 -2.70
N ALA A 124 0.18 16.37 -2.21
CA ALA A 124 1.42 16.51 -2.97
C ALA A 124 1.43 15.66 -4.24
N LEU A 125 0.98 14.40 -4.16
CA LEU A 125 0.87 13.53 -5.32
C LEU A 125 -0.10 14.08 -6.37
N ILE A 126 -1.26 14.55 -5.95
CA ILE A 126 -2.25 15.18 -6.86
C ILE A 126 -1.63 16.42 -7.50
N ALA A 127 -0.98 17.28 -6.73
CA ALA A 127 -0.35 18.49 -7.25
C ALA A 127 0.77 18.18 -8.27
N LEU A 128 1.57 17.13 -8.03
CA LEU A 128 2.59 16.65 -8.96
C LEU A 128 1.97 16.11 -10.26
N LEU A 129 0.94 15.27 -10.14
CA LEU A 129 0.27 14.68 -11.30
C LEU A 129 -0.45 15.71 -12.16
N LEU A 130 -1.03 16.74 -11.54
CA LEU A 130 -1.66 17.86 -12.25
C LEU A 130 -0.66 18.90 -12.76
N GLY A 131 0.62 18.75 -12.46
CA GLY A 131 1.67 19.68 -12.87
C GLY A 131 1.63 21.05 -12.19
N VAL A 132 0.84 21.22 -11.12
CA VAL A 132 0.78 22.46 -10.33
C VAL A 132 1.93 22.58 -9.34
N TYR A 133 2.76 21.55 -9.23
CA TYR A 133 3.99 21.56 -8.44
C TYR A 133 5.13 20.97 -9.27
N ARG A 134 6.16 21.78 -9.54
CA ARG A 134 7.35 21.38 -10.31
C ARG A 134 8.59 21.96 -9.67
N GLU A 135 9.70 21.21 -9.70
CA GLU A 135 11.03 21.68 -9.26
C GLU A 135 11.02 22.31 -7.85
N GLY A 136 10.20 21.78 -6.94
CA GLY A 136 10.13 22.28 -5.56
C GLY A 136 9.30 23.55 -5.38
N LYS A 137 8.54 23.99 -6.38
CA LYS A 137 7.70 25.21 -6.36
C LYS A 137 6.28 24.93 -6.83
N CYS A 138 5.32 25.65 -6.26
CA CYS A 138 3.99 25.72 -6.85
C CYS A 138 4.04 26.52 -8.16
N VAL A 139 3.39 25.99 -9.19
CA VAL A 139 3.27 26.64 -10.49
C VAL A 139 1.89 27.29 -10.53
N GLU A 140 1.84 28.61 -10.49
CA GLU A 140 0.57 29.37 -10.47
C GLU A 140 -0.22 29.23 -11.79
N ASP A 141 0.49 29.04 -12.91
CA ASP A 141 -0.09 28.88 -14.25
C ASP A 141 0.21 27.51 -14.84
N ALA A 142 0.09 26.42 -14.05
CA ALA A 142 0.21 25.09 -14.62
C ALA A 142 -0.86 24.89 -15.70
N PRO A 143 -0.49 24.55 -16.93
CA PRO A 143 -1.50 24.27 -17.95
C PRO A 143 -2.41 23.16 -17.44
N PRO A 144 -3.73 23.27 -17.63
CA PRO A 144 -4.63 22.19 -17.27
C PRO A 144 -4.16 20.91 -17.96
N ALA A 145 -4.29 19.80 -17.26
CA ALA A 145 -4.05 18.49 -17.90
C ALA A 145 -4.85 18.45 -19.19
N PRO A 146 -4.28 17.96 -20.31
CA PRO A 146 -4.97 17.91 -21.57
C PRO A 146 -6.31 17.18 -21.38
N ALA A 147 -7.40 17.85 -21.75
CA ALA A 147 -8.72 17.25 -21.67
C ALA A 147 -8.74 15.99 -22.55
N PRO A 148 -9.41 14.93 -22.12
CA PRO A 148 -9.57 13.75 -22.95
C PRO A 148 -10.41 14.12 -24.20
N THR A 149 -10.07 13.50 -25.31
CA THR A 149 -10.80 13.66 -26.57
C THR A 149 -11.74 12.50 -26.81
N ALA A 150 -12.79 12.74 -27.60
CA ALA A 150 -13.70 11.65 -27.99
C ALA A 150 -12.93 10.57 -28.77
N SER A 151 -13.14 9.32 -28.43
CA SER A 151 -12.59 8.17 -29.11
C SER A 151 -13.62 7.53 -30.02
N ASP A 152 -13.19 7.05 -31.17
CA ASP A 152 -13.95 6.18 -32.06
C ASP A 152 -13.89 4.70 -31.63
N GLN A 153 -13.01 4.39 -30.67
CA GLN A 153 -12.82 3.03 -30.14
C GLN A 153 -13.30 2.93 -28.71
N HIS A 154 -14.03 1.87 -28.41
CA HIS A 154 -14.37 1.50 -27.04
C HIS A 154 -13.21 0.77 -26.38
N CYS A 155 -13.03 1.01 -25.08
CA CYS A 155 -12.03 0.31 -24.29
C CYS A 155 -12.36 -1.19 -24.21
N THR A 156 -11.37 -2.02 -24.50
CA THR A 156 -11.51 -3.48 -24.45
C THR A 156 -11.23 -4.10 -23.06
N ASN A 157 -10.83 -3.28 -22.10
CA ASN A 157 -10.59 -3.75 -20.73
C ASN A 157 -11.91 -4.09 -20.02
N PRO A 158 -12.17 -5.36 -19.67
CA PRO A 158 -13.41 -5.77 -19.01
C PRO A 158 -13.59 -5.16 -17.59
N LYS A 159 -12.50 -4.64 -17.00
CA LYS A 159 -12.52 -3.94 -15.70
C LYS A 159 -12.62 -2.42 -15.83
N CYS A 160 -12.71 -1.90 -17.04
CA CYS A 160 -12.92 -0.48 -17.25
C CYS A 160 -14.35 -0.10 -16.86
N ILE A 161 -14.54 1.07 -16.23
CA ILE A 161 -15.87 1.55 -15.88
C ILE A 161 -16.79 1.66 -17.11
N THR A 162 -16.23 1.94 -18.29
CA THR A 162 -17.00 1.99 -19.56
C THR A 162 -17.55 0.64 -20.00
N SER A 163 -17.09 -0.47 -19.43
CA SER A 163 -17.62 -1.81 -19.68
C SER A 163 -18.90 -2.10 -18.89
N THR A 164 -19.13 -1.36 -17.79
CA THR A 164 -20.31 -1.51 -16.91
C THR A 164 -21.28 -0.34 -17.05
N GLU A 165 -20.77 0.86 -17.37
CA GLU A 165 -21.51 2.12 -17.45
C GLU A 165 -21.67 2.55 -18.91
N ALA A 166 -22.65 1.98 -19.61
CA ALA A 166 -22.85 2.19 -21.06
C ALA A 166 -23.16 3.64 -21.46
N HIS A 167 -23.53 4.50 -20.49
CA HIS A 167 -23.79 5.93 -20.76
C HIS A 167 -22.51 6.78 -20.83
N LEU A 168 -21.37 6.25 -20.40
CA LEU A 168 -20.12 6.98 -20.47
C LEU A 168 -19.59 7.01 -21.92
N PRO A 169 -19.26 8.20 -22.45
CA PRO A 169 -18.72 8.31 -23.80
C PRO A 169 -17.32 7.71 -23.87
N PRO A 170 -16.93 7.09 -24.99
CA PRO A 170 -15.56 6.67 -25.18
C PRO A 170 -14.64 7.89 -25.28
N LEU A 171 -13.71 8.01 -24.34
CA LEU A 171 -12.72 9.08 -24.27
C LEU A 171 -11.31 8.51 -24.26
N CYS A 172 -10.37 9.23 -24.89
CA CYS A 172 -8.96 8.85 -24.91
C CYS A 172 -8.05 10.04 -24.61
N HIS A 173 -6.88 9.74 -24.08
CA HIS A 173 -5.71 10.62 -24.09
C HIS A 173 -4.78 10.19 -25.21
N GLU A 174 -4.15 11.17 -25.86
CA GLU A 174 -3.12 10.92 -26.86
C GLU A 174 -1.82 11.54 -26.37
N HIS A 175 -0.79 10.71 -26.31
CA HIS A 175 0.55 11.13 -25.91
C HIS A 175 1.58 10.44 -26.81
N GLU A 176 2.43 11.21 -27.47
CA GLU A 176 3.48 10.70 -28.37
C GLU A 176 2.98 9.70 -29.44
N GLY A 177 1.77 9.92 -29.93
CA GLY A 177 1.15 9.04 -30.95
C GLY A 177 0.54 7.74 -30.39
N GLN A 178 0.55 7.57 -29.08
CA GLN A 178 -0.15 6.48 -28.41
C GLN A 178 -1.48 6.96 -27.84
N ARG A 179 -2.54 6.20 -28.08
CA ARG A 179 -3.88 6.46 -27.55
C ARG A 179 -4.15 5.53 -26.38
N THR A 180 -4.61 6.09 -25.28
CA THR A 180 -5.00 5.34 -24.09
C THR A 180 -6.40 5.73 -23.65
N CYS A 181 -7.12 4.77 -23.07
CA CYS A 181 -8.45 5.02 -22.52
C CYS A 181 -8.37 6.05 -21.38
N ALA A 182 -9.17 7.12 -21.43
CA ALA A 182 -9.15 8.17 -20.43
C ALA A 182 -9.64 7.72 -19.03
N TYR A 183 -10.28 6.54 -18.93
CA TYR A 183 -10.81 6.02 -17.67
C TYR A 183 -9.91 5.00 -16.97
N CYS A 184 -9.13 4.22 -17.73
CA CYS A 184 -8.30 3.15 -17.17
C CYS A 184 -6.88 3.07 -17.72
N GLU A 185 -6.51 4.02 -18.60
CA GLU A 185 -5.18 4.18 -19.19
C GLU A 185 -4.70 2.99 -20.06
N MET A 186 -5.55 2.01 -20.31
CA MET A 186 -5.24 0.92 -21.22
C MET A 186 -5.10 1.46 -22.65
N GLY A 187 -4.14 0.93 -23.41
CA GLY A 187 -3.96 1.25 -24.85
C GLY A 187 -5.23 0.92 -25.64
N LEU A 188 -5.57 1.78 -26.57
CA LEU A 188 -6.71 1.65 -27.50
C LEU A 188 -6.22 1.24 -28.87
#